data_655e13d6ef982f8fac9aef205f45d495
#
_entry.id   655e13d6ef982f8fac9aef205f45d495
#
_cell.length_a   1.000
_cell.length_b   1.000
_cell.length_c   1.000
_cell.angle_alpha   90.00
_cell.angle_beta   90.00
_cell.angle_gamma   90.00
#
_symmetry.space_group_name_H-M   'P 1'
#
loop_
_entity.id
_entity.type
_entity.pdbx_description
1 polymer ?
#
loop_
_entity_poly.entity_id
_entity_poly.type
_entity_poly.pdbx_seq_one_letter_code
_entity_poly.pdbx_strand_id
1 'polypeptide(L)'
;MRTTRSKSGTLSKGKRLPRIEFDVQDKSDIGELTRNVPPKRPAVEQTSKLMRMPLDIWFESCGRASVDIDWQLLMRVCGPCRRAHLVNSKKFQREFPGEDASVLPLVLYTTVDQGWASPTTYYWRSDVERMLKIMARYKEDIAAKKPGAEAAYKEFRERRIARVLSVMQSAPQYKSWHSKVRSDRGRELAKLAEERKEAIRARLLQIGHDPRDVEHVMTNGDIEIEQKELTDASWHRIKKKWETQVAKARRRRLATDHPGIIGQRKRAAARVYNEIYHRNVSPREWFTLEWLTLPPSHEVVKLEPLWEPVYANIDADVPDSAYQKALRACASVIRKHKSDNIYRVRCALDDVPKEVKKGGVLLEDIDAGVDVLDLAVATCRERWRSSPPAFDQCLSAKEYLFRMSYCVEDYALEYSVDLSRIVVALLDAVNLSLATTTFAELDQLDPRFFCSLCPPQEHGGTWTRLAFRWRTAVLHHNEHHAGKQESPKFRALSATEADHARKDESPELADAKTWSCAHCGDHLDNWQPQRGVEAHVRESHDIAAPKIGADVLCMPVVLVNVKPVRVSASRRPLVR
;
A
#
# COMPACT_ATOMS: atom_id res chain seq x y z
N MET A 1 -27.63 -10.62 -10.20
CA MET A 1 -27.22 -11.83 -10.93
C MET A 1 -27.02 -11.53 -12.40
N ARG A 2 -25.80 -11.39 -12.85
CA ARG A 2 -25.31 -11.61 -14.21
C ARG A 2 -23.78 -11.62 -14.14
N THR A 3 -23.23 -12.80 -14.12
CA THR A 3 -21.82 -13.13 -14.16
C THR A 3 -21.28 -12.86 -15.56
N THR A 4 -20.35 -11.94 -15.72
CA THR A 4 -19.58 -11.76 -16.96
C THR A 4 -18.30 -12.59 -16.89
N ARG A 5 -18.31 -13.65 -17.65
CA ARG A 5 -17.21 -14.57 -17.90
C ARG A 5 -16.10 -13.85 -18.69
N SER A 6 -14.92 -13.71 -18.10
CA SER A 6 -13.70 -13.25 -18.76
C SER A 6 -13.28 -14.28 -19.82
N LYS A 7 -13.18 -13.87 -21.07
CA LYS A 7 -12.63 -14.66 -22.17
C LYS A 7 -11.11 -14.68 -22.06
N SER A 8 -10.56 -15.85 -21.73
CA SER A 8 -9.13 -16.15 -21.86
C SER A 8 -8.75 -16.15 -23.35
N GLY A 9 -7.81 -15.27 -23.70
CA GLY A 9 -7.24 -15.22 -25.05
C GLY A 9 -6.48 -16.51 -25.36
N THR A 10 -6.88 -17.15 -26.44
CA THR A 10 -6.22 -18.30 -27.03
C THR A 10 -4.83 -17.92 -27.55
N LEU A 11 -3.79 -18.48 -26.93
CA LEU A 11 -2.43 -18.46 -27.46
C LEU A 11 -2.42 -19.16 -28.84
N SER A 12 -1.93 -18.46 -29.85
CA SER A 12 -1.70 -18.95 -31.20
C SER A 12 -0.85 -20.20 -31.15
N LYS A 13 -1.37 -21.29 -31.70
CA LYS A 13 -0.66 -22.56 -31.90
C LYS A 13 0.54 -22.32 -32.83
N GLY A 14 1.73 -22.18 -32.27
CA GLY A 14 2.98 -22.30 -33.01
C GLY A 14 3.02 -23.65 -33.71
N LYS A 15 3.29 -23.64 -35.01
CA LYS A 15 3.49 -24.85 -35.83
C LYS A 15 4.52 -25.76 -35.13
N ARG A 16 4.08 -26.92 -34.67
CA ARG A 16 4.98 -27.98 -34.22
C ARG A 16 5.79 -28.44 -35.43
N LEU A 17 7.10 -28.31 -35.33
CA LEU A 17 8.03 -29.02 -36.22
C LEU A 17 7.86 -30.51 -35.99
N PRO A 18 8.04 -31.36 -37.03
CA PRO A 18 7.85 -32.78 -36.92
C PRO A 18 8.78 -33.35 -35.85
N ARG A 19 8.22 -34.16 -34.98
CA ARG A 19 8.92 -34.91 -33.93
C ARG A 19 9.74 -35.97 -34.65
N ILE A 20 11.07 -35.83 -34.65
CA ILE A 20 11.97 -36.89 -35.06
C ILE A 20 12.03 -37.83 -33.86
N GLU A 21 11.33 -38.95 -33.97
CA GLU A 21 11.46 -40.05 -33.05
C GLU A 21 12.83 -40.71 -33.31
N PHE A 22 13.74 -40.49 -32.39
CA PHE A 22 14.94 -41.29 -32.34
C PHE A 22 14.60 -42.59 -31.61
N ASP A 23 14.46 -43.64 -32.40
CA ASP A 23 14.38 -45.01 -31.92
C ASP A 23 15.66 -45.34 -31.14
N VAL A 24 15.53 -45.50 -29.85
CA VAL A 24 16.65 -45.91 -28.97
C VAL A 24 16.84 -47.43 -29.11
N GLN A 25 17.12 -47.85 -30.30
CA GLN A 25 17.64 -49.20 -30.55
C GLN A 25 19.15 -49.15 -30.55
N ASP A 26 19.70 -49.41 -29.38
CA ASP A 26 20.59 -50.47 -29.11
C ASP A 26 22.01 -50.47 -29.69
N LYS A 27 22.97 -50.34 -28.82
CA LYS A 27 24.24 -51.07 -28.72
C LYS A 27 25.32 -50.86 -29.77
N SER A 28 25.05 -50.39 -30.97
CA SER A 28 26.06 -50.26 -32.04
C SER A 28 26.59 -48.82 -32.20
N ASP A 29 25.90 -47.77 -31.71
CA ASP A 29 26.24 -46.37 -32.02
C ASP A 29 27.36 -45.76 -31.18
N ILE A 30 27.88 -46.52 -30.20
CA ILE A 30 29.07 -46.07 -29.45
C ILE A 30 30.33 -46.15 -30.31
N GLY A 31 30.31 -46.93 -31.38
CA GLY A 31 31.41 -47.09 -32.30
C GLY A 31 31.54 -46.04 -33.42
N GLU A 32 30.43 -45.43 -33.86
CA GLU A 32 30.44 -44.53 -35.02
C GLU A 32 30.77 -43.08 -34.75
N LEU A 33 30.55 -42.59 -33.52
CA LEU A 33 30.91 -41.23 -33.16
C LEU A 33 32.41 -40.91 -33.08
N THR A 34 33.27 -41.95 -33.20
CA THR A 34 34.72 -41.81 -33.14
C THR A 34 35.41 -41.86 -34.51
N ARG A 35 34.70 -42.16 -35.60
CA ARG A 35 35.33 -42.39 -36.91
C ARG A 35 35.56 -41.16 -37.79
N ASN A 36 35.00 -40.00 -37.49
CA ASN A 36 35.16 -38.82 -38.34
C ASN A 36 35.47 -37.53 -37.52
N VAL A 37 36.69 -37.47 -37.01
CA VAL A 37 37.27 -36.18 -36.63
C VAL A 37 38.38 -35.90 -37.67
N PRO A 38 38.11 -35.08 -38.69
CA PRO A 38 39.19 -34.65 -39.59
C PRO A 38 40.12 -33.72 -38.78
N PRO A 39 41.45 -33.87 -38.97
CA PRO A 39 42.41 -32.98 -38.36
C PRO A 39 42.24 -31.58 -38.95
N LYS A 40 41.99 -30.60 -38.09
CA LYS A 40 42.04 -29.13 -38.37
C LYS A 40 40.87 -28.55 -39.17
N ARG A 41 39.70 -28.39 -38.50
CA ARG A 41 38.80 -27.29 -38.78
C ARG A 41 38.74 -26.35 -37.55
N PRO A 42 38.60 -25.03 -37.75
CA PRO A 42 38.59 -24.10 -36.62
C PRO A 42 37.39 -24.42 -35.69
N ALA A 43 37.62 -24.35 -34.40
CA ALA A 43 36.70 -24.72 -33.31
C ALA A 43 35.31 -24.04 -33.41
N VAL A 44 35.18 -22.96 -34.17
CA VAL A 44 33.96 -22.17 -34.37
C VAL A 44 32.86 -22.95 -35.11
N GLU A 45 33.19 -23.77 -36.07
CA GLU A 45 32.20 -24.50 -36.89
C GLU A 45 31.62 -25.73 -36.17
N GLN A 46 32.42 -26.36 -35.32
CA GLN A 46 31.95 -27.50 -34.50
C GLN A 46 31.07 -27.03 -33.32
N THR A 47 31.39 -25.88 -32.74
CA THR A 47 30.57 -25.29 -31.67
C THR A 47 29.20 -24.82 -32.16
N SER A 48 29.06 -24.37 -33.42
CA SER A 48 27.78 -23.96 -34.00
C SER A 48 26.80 -25.14 -34.14
N LYS A 49 27.27 -26.38 -34.33
CA LYS A 49 26.43 -27.59 -34.38
C LYS A 49 25.93 -27.99 -33.00
N LEU A 50 26.77 -27.90 -31.97
CA LEU A 50 26.38 -28.15 -30.57
C LEU A 50 25.33 -27.14 -30.05
N MET A 51 25.44 -25.88 -30.50
CA MET A 51 24.47 -24.83 -30.15
C MET A 51 23.15 -24.92 -30.94
N ARG A 52 23.13 -25.61 -32.07
CA ARG A 52 21.93 -25.89 -32.88
C ARG A 52 21.17 -27.11 -32.39
N MET A 53 21.73 -27.90 -31.48
CA MET A 53 21.00 -29.01 -30.87
C MET A 53 19.84 -28.43 -30.04
N PRO A 54 18.62 -28.96 -30.24
CA PRO A 54 17.47 -28.49 -29.47
C PRO A 54 17.76 -28.59 -27.97
N LEU A 55 17.48 -27.53 -27.25
CA LEU A 55 17.66 -27.45 -25.80
C LEU A 55 16.95 -28.57 -25.05
N ASP A 56 15.95 -29.16 -25.67
CA ASP A 56 15.09 -30.22 -25.14
C ASP A 56 15.82 -31.57 -24.94
N ILE A 57 16.86 -31.87 -25.71
CA ILE A 57 17.64 -33.10 -25.61
C ILE A 57 18.44 -33.21 -24.31
N TRP A 58 18.68 -32.06 -23.64
CA TRP A 58 19.49 -31.97 -22.43
C TRP A 58 18.65 -31.85 -21.14
N PHE A 59 17.31 -31.88 -21.26
CA PHE A 59 16.39 -31.46 -20.17
C PHE A 59 15.68 -32.61 -19.44
N GLU A 60 16.03 -33.86 -19.67
CA GLU A 60 15.21 -34.98 -19.16
C GLU A 60 15.15 -35.15 -17.63
N SER A 61 15.87 -34.37 -16.82
CA SER A 61 15.90 -34.75 -15.40
C SER A 61 15.31 -33.83 -14.35
N CYS A 62 15.13 -32.56 -14.55
CA CYS A 62 14.69 -31.74 -13.38
C CYS A 62 13.64 -30.64 -13.57
N GLY A 63 13.21 -30.29 -14.77
CA GLY A 63 12.14 -29.31 -15.02
C GLY A 63 12.30 -27.94 -14.36
N ARG A 64 13.50 -27.56 -13.91
CA ARG A 64 13.76 -26.30 -13.17
C ARG A 64 14.37 -25.25 -14.08
N ALA A 65 13.97 -23.98 -13.88
CA ALA A 65 14.36 -22.85 -14.70
C ALA A 65 15.85 -22.47 -14.65
N SER A 66 16.59 -22.83 -13.60
CA SER A 66 18.01 -22.50 -13.44
C SER A 66 18.87 -23.74 -13.58
N VAL A 67 19.47 -23.91 -14.76
CA VAL A 67 20.33 -25.05 -15.09
C VAL A 67 21.63 -24.55 -15.69
N ASP A 68 22.76 -24.89 -15.06
CA ASP A 68 24.09 -24.59 -15.56
C ASP A 68 24.66 -25.74 -16.44
N ILE A 69 25.48 -25.36 -17.42
CA ILE A 69 26.19 -26.35 -18.24
C ILE A 69 27.48 -26.72 -17.52
N ASP A 70 27.63 -28.04 -17.21
CA ASP A 70 28.90 -28.59 -16.79
C ASP A 70 29.61 -29.17 -18.03
N TRP A 71 30.60 -28.42 -18.52
CA TRP A 71 31.35 -28.79 -19.74
C TRP A 71 32.27 -29.99 -19.55
N GLN A 72 32.63 -30.33 -18.31
CA GLN A 72 33.44 -31.49 -17.98
C GLN A 72 32.59 -32.78 -17.95
N LEU A 73 31.36 -32.68 -17.49
CA LEU A 73 30.39 -33.79 -17.48
C LEU A 73 29.57 -33.85 -18.77
N LEU A 74 29.65 -32.85 -19.64
CA LEU A 74 28.85 -32.69 -20.86
C LEU A 74 27.35 -32.77 -20.62
N MET A 75 26.87 -32.17 -19.50
CA MET A 75 25.46 -32.16 -19.16
C MET A 75 25.00 -30.84 -18.57
N ARG A 76 23.68 -30.60 -18.58
CA ARG A 76 23.03 -29.50 -17.88
C ARG A 76 22.49 -29.98 -16.55
N VAL A 77 22.87 -29.32 -15.48
CA VAL A 77 22.55 -29.75 -14.11
C VAL A 77 22.14 -28.59 -13.24
N CYS A 78 21.02 -28.71 -12.55
CA CYS A 78 20.66 -27.73 -11.51
C CYS A 78 21.43 -28.01 -10.21
N GLY A 79 21.59 -27.00 -9.37
CA GLY A 79 22.34 -27.11 -8.12
C GLY A 79 21.89 -28.24 -7.19
N PRO A 80 20.58 -28.46 -6.95
CA PRO A 80 20.09 -29.59 -6.18
C PRO A 80 20.45 -30.96 -6.76
N CYS A 81 20.24 -31.18 -8.08
CA CYS A 81 20.61 -32.45 -8.74
C CYS A 81 22.13 -32.68 -8.67
N ARG A 82 22.93 -31.62 -8.86
CA ARG A 82 24.38 -31.69 -8.72
C ARG A 82 24.78 -32.21 -7.33
N ARG A 83 24.18 -31.71 -6.26
CA ARG A 83 24.44 -32.17 -4.89
C ARG A 83 23.99 -33.61 -4.62
N ALA A 84 22.88 -34.03 -5.22
CA ALA A 84 22.31 -35.37 -5.00
C ALA A 84 23.03 -36.49 -5.75
N HIS A 85 23.56 -36.18 -6.94
CA HIS A 85 24.09 -37.23 -7.85
C HIS A 85 25.60 -37.21 -8.04
N LEU A 86 26.32 -36.23 -7.48
CA LEU A 86 27.78 -36.21 -7.55
C LEU A 86 28.40 -37.06 -6.45
N VAL A 87 29.27 -37.99 -6.88
CA VAL A 87 30.09 -38.86 -6.05
C VAL A 87 31.49 -38.28 -5.93
N ASN A 88 31.93 -38.06 -4.70
CA ASN A 88 33.29 -37.57 -4.43
C ASN A 88 34.31 -38.70 -4.59
N SER A 89 35.39 -38.46 -5.35
CA SER A 89 36.46 -39.47 -5.55
C SER A 89 37.01 -40.03 -4.24
N LYS A 90 37.22 -39.18 -3.21
CA LYS A 90 37.73 -39.59 -1.90
C LYS A 90 36.74 -40.46 -1.10
N LYS A 91 35.45 -40.43 -1.46
CA LYS A 91 34.38 -41.19 -0.79
C LYS A 91 33.93 -42.39 -1.62
N PHE A 92 34.59 -42.69 -2.75
CA PHE A 92 34.17 -43.73 -3.67
C PHE A 92 33.97 -45.08 -2.98
N GLN A 93 34.95 -45.56 -2.22
CA GLN A 93 34.88 -46.86 -1.52
C GLN A 93 33.75 -46.94 -0.47
N ARG A 94 33.35 -45.80 0.08
CA ARG A 94 32.21 -45.73 1.03
C ARG A 94 30.86 -45.78 0.30
N GLU A 95 30.80 -45.21 -0.90
CA GLU A 95 29.56 -45.13 -1.67
C GLU A 95 29.35 -46.33 -2.60
N PHE A 96 30.45 -47.03 -2.94
CA PHE A 96 30.50 -48.24 -3.74
C PHE A 96 31.40 -49.27 -3.06
N PRO A 97 30.95 -49.89 -1.94
CA PRO A 97 31.75 -50.86 -1.18
C PRO A 97 32.11 -52.10 -2.03
N GLY A 98 33.39 -52.45 -2.03
CA GLY A 98 33.87 -53.62 -2.79
C GLY A 98 34.09 -53.42 -4.29
N GLU A 99 33.74 -52.27 -4.83
CA GLU A 99 33.95 -51.96 -6.25
C GLU A 99 35.38 -51.47 -6.54
N ASP A 100 35.84 -51.77 -7.73
CA ASP A 100 37.19 -51.45 -8.17
C ASP A 100 37.33 -49.97 -8.59
N ALA A 101 38.10 -49.21 -7.86
CA ALA A 101 38.35 -47.79 -8.15
C ALA A 101 39.02 -47.53 -9.50
N SER A 102 39.52 -48.57 -10.18
CA SER A 102 40.08 -48.47 -11.53
C SER A 102 39.02 -48.05 -12.58
N VAL A 103 37.74 -47.97 -12.21
CA VAL A 103 36.65 -47.43 -13.01
C VAL A 103 36.74 -45.91 -13.17
N LEU A 104 37.25 -45.19 -12.18
CA LEU A 104 37.22 -43.71 -12.13
C LEU A 104 37.90 -43.03 -13.34
N PRO A 105 39.08 -43.48 -13.83
CA PRO A 105 39.68 -42.89 -15.03
C PRO A 105 38.85 -43.07 -16.32
N LEU A 106 37.86 -43.97 -16.30
CA LEU A 106 37.00 -44.26 -17.44
C LEU A 106 35.73 -43.43 -17.49
N VAL A 107 35.44 -42.64 -16.44
CA VAL A 107 34.21 -41.83 -16.29
C VAL A 107 34.55 -40.35 -16.37
N LEU A 108 33.69 -39.56 -17.04
CA LEU A 108 33.80 -38.10 -17.03
C LEU A 108 33.65 -37.59 -15.59
N TYR A 109 34.43 -36.59 -15.26
CA TYR A 109 34.43 -36.00 -13.94
C TYR A 109 34.40 -34.48 -14.00
N THR A 110 33.94 -33.82 -12.91
CA THR A 110 34.04 -32.38 -12.72
C THR A 110 34.91 -32.08 -11.51
N THR A 111 35.65 -30.98 -11.59
CA THR A 111 36.49 -30.51 -10.49
C THR A 111 35.83 -29.27 -9.85
N VAL A 112 35.75 -29.27 -8.53
CA VAL A 112 35.33 -28.12 -7.77
C VAL A 112 36.55 -27.55 -7.08
N ASP A 113 36.88 -26.32 -7.46
CA ASP A 113 37.94 -25.57 -6.80
C ASP A 113 37.41 -25.10 -5.44
N GLN A 114 38.08 -25.48 -4.37
CA GLN A 114 37.76 -25.10 -2.98
C GLN A 114 38.71 -24.02 -2.45
N GLY A 115 39.29 -23.22 -3.32
CA GLY A 115 40.24 -22.16 -2.99
C GLY A 115 41.59 -22.72 -2.52
N TRP A 116 41.87 -22.68 -1.22
CA TRP A 116 43.16 -23.09 -0.65
C TRP A 116 43.38 -24.61 -0.58
N ALA A 117 42.35 -25.43 -0.81
CA ALA A 117 42.45 -26.86 -0.80
C ALA A 117 42.66 -27.43 -2.20
N SER A 118 43.31 -28.58 -2.31
CA SER A 118 43.45 -29.28 -3.59
C SER A 118 42.10 -29.54 -4.25
N PRO A 119 41.96 -29.33 -5.57
CA PRO A 119 40.69 -29.50 -6.27
C PRO A 119 40.12 -30.91 -6.03
N THR A 120 38.86 -30.94 -5.64
CA THR A 120 38.19 -32.22 -5.40
C THR A 120 37.46 -32.65 -6.67
N THR A 121 37.67 -33.91 -7.04
CA THR A 121 37.07 -34.53 -8.22
C THR A 121 35.75 -35.20 -7.87
N TYR A 122 34.72 -34.95 -8.70
CA TYR A 122 33.39 -35.52 -8.55
C TYR A 122 32.95 -36.21 -9.84
N TYR A 123 32.28 -37.32 -9.70
CA TYR A 123 31.74 -38.13 -10.78
C TYR A 123 30.22 -38.17 -10.74
N TRP A 124 29.58 -38.33 -11.90
CA TRP A 124 28.13 -38.52 -11.93
C TRP A 124 27.77 -39.95 -11.57
N ARG A 125 26.96 -40.16 -10.54
CA ARG A 125 26.67 -41.48 -9.94
C ARG A 125 26.24 -42.51 -10.98
N SER A 126 25.25 -42.20 -11.83
CA SER A 126 24.75 -43.17 -12.82
C SER A 126 25.79 -43.53 -13.90
N ASP A 127 26.76 -42.65 -14.19
CA ASP A 127 27.83 -42.93 -15.14
C ASP A 127 28.88 -43.87 -14.52
N VAL A 128 29.14 -43.72 -13.22
CA VAL A 128 29.97 -44.67 -12.46
C VAL A 128 29.31 -46.03 -12.45
N GLU A 129 28.04 -46.14 -12.08
CA GLU A 129 27.27 -47.39 -12.03
C GLU A 129 27.24 -48.10 -13.40
N ARG A 130 27.02 -47.31 -14.47
CA ARG A 130 27.03 -47.82 -15.84
C ARG A 130 28.41 -48.40 -16.21
N MET A 131 29.46 -47.67 -15.86
CA MET A 131 30.82 -48.10 -16.18
C MET A 131 31.23 -49.33 -15.40
N LEU A 132 30.85 -49.46 -14.13
CA LEU A 132 31.05 -50.67 -13.33
C LEU A 132 30.38 -51.90 -13.97
N LYS A 133 29.14 -51.77 -14.46
CA LYS A 133 28.44 -52.83 -15.18
C LYS A 133 29.16 -53.24 -16.47
N ILE A 134 29.70 -52.27 -17.21
CA ILE A 134 30.47 -52.56 -18.43
C ILE A 134 31.77 -53.34 -18.09
N MET A 135 32.49 -52.86 -17.08
CA MET A 135 33.72 -53.53 -16.62
C MET A 135 33.47 -54.96 -16.11
N ALA A 136 32.36 -55.14 -15.37
CA ALA A 136 31.98 -56.47 -14.88
C ALA A 136 31.82 -57.50 -16.05
N ARG A 137 31.12 -57.06 -17.13
CA ARG A 137 30.96 -57.93 -18.35
C ARG A 137 32.29 -58.28 -18.97
N TYR A 138 33.22 -57.33 -19.11
CA TYR A 138 34.55 -57.65 -19.63
C TYR A 138 35.34 -58.64 -18.72
N LYS A 139 35.23 -58.47 -17.39
CA LYS A 139 35.84 -59.36 -16.41
C LYS A 139 35.22 -60.75 -16.46
N GLU A 140 33.92 -60.87 -16.67
CA GLU A 140 33.22 -62.16 -16.90
C GLU A 140 33.71 -62.83 -18.17
N ASP A 141 33.87 -62.10 -19.29
CA ASP A 141 34.37 -62.63 -20.55
C ASP A 141 35.82 -63.14 -20.42
N ILE A 142 36.66 -62.42 -19.67
CA ILE A 142 38.03 -62.83 -19.34
C ILE A 142 38.03 -64.12 -18.47
N ALA A 143 37.20 -64.12 -17.41
CA ALA A 143 37.05 -65.28 -16.53
C ALA A 143 36.57 -66.55 -17.29
N ALA A 144 35.66 -66.33 -18.26
CA ALA A 144 35.20 -67.39 -19.17
C ALA A 144 36.22 -67.80 -20.24
N LYS A 145 37.43 -67.21 -20.22
CA LYS A 145 38.53 -67.48 -21.18
C LYS A 145 38.11 -67.34 -22.64
N LYS A 146 37.23 -66.33 -22.95
CA LYS A 146 36.83 -66.07 -24.33
C LYS A 146 38.02 -65.60 -25.17
N PRO A 147 38.21 -66.07 -26.39
CA PRO A 147 39.34 -65.70 -27.25
C PRO A 147 39.32 -64.15 -27.47
N GLY A 148 40.45 -63.47 -27.19
CA GLY A 148 40.62 -62.05 -27.40
C GLY A 148 39.99 -61.16 -26.32
N ALA A 149 39.36 -61.66 -25.25
CA ALA A 149 38.69 -60.91 -24.23
C ALA A 149 39.62 -59.92 -23.50
N GLU A 150 40.82 -60.27 -23.15
CA GLU A 150 41.82 -59.43 -22.52
C GLU A 150 42.22 -58.23 -23.42
N ALA A 151 42.49 -58.55 -24.70
CA ALA A 151 42.84 -57.54 -25.71
C ALA A 151 41.68 -56.50 -25.90
N ALA A 152 40.44 -57.00 -26.01
CA ALA A 152 39.26 -56.20 -26.15
C ALA A 152 39.02 -55.24 -24.91
N TYR A 153 39.26 -55.81 -23.72
CA TYR A 153 39.16 -55.00 -22.49
C TYR A 153 40.24 -53.91 -22.40
N LYS A 154 41.47 -54.26 -22.77
CA LYS A 154 42.59 -53.32 -22.82
C LYS A 154 42.31 -52.20 -23.82
N GLU A 155 41.89 -52.53 -25.04
CA GLU A 155 41.54 -51.56 -26.07
C GLU A 155 40.33 -50.64 -25.63
N PHE A 156 39.30 -51.23 -25.02
CA PHE A 156 38.18 -50.45 -24.47
C PHE A 156 38.65 -49.43 -23.44
N ARG A 157 39.48 -49.82 -22.49
CA ARG A 157 40.02 -48.93 -21.46
C ARG A 157 40.85 -47.83 -22.07
N GLU A 158 41.76 -48.13 -22.99
CA GLU A 158 42.59 -47.11 -23.65
C GLU A 158 41.74 -46.06 -24.39
N ARG A 159 40.78 -46.52 -25.20
CA ARG A 159 39.84 -45.63 -25.91
C ARG A 159 39.04 -44.79 -24.94
N ARG A 160 38.58 -45.36 -23.84
CA ARG A 160 37.77 -44.63 -22.86
C ARG A 160 38.56 -43.57 -22.11
N ILE A 161 39.79 -43.90 -21.69
CA ILE A 161 40.71 -42.94 -21.06
C ILE A 161 41.02 -41.79 -22.03
N ALA A 162 41.35 -42.10 -23.27
CA ALA A 162 41.63 -41.10 -24.30
C ALA A 162 40.45 -40.16 -24.51
N ARG A 163 39.19 -40.67 -24.49
CA ARG A 163 37.98 -39.86 -24.55
C ARG A 163 37.84 -38.95 -23.35
N VAL A 164 38.01 -39.44 -22.13
CA VAL A 164 37.92 -38.63 -20.91
C VAL A 164 38.96 -37.51 -20.96
N LEU A 165 40.20 -37.80 -21.29
CA LEU A 165 41.28 -36.80 -21.43
C LEU A 165 40.95 -35.74 -22.49
N SER A 166 40.43 -36.15 -23.65
CA SER A 166 40.04 -35.23 -24.72
C SER A 166 38.94 -34.29 -24.26
N VAL A 167 37.93 -34.77 -23.54
CA VAL A 167 36.87 -33.92 -23.00
C VAL A 167 37.44 -32.93 -21.96
N MET A 168 38.29 -33.42 -21.04
CA MET A 168 38.89 -32.55 -20.01
C MET A 168 39.76 -31.45 -20.61
N GLN A 169 40.53 -31.74 -21.66
CA GLN A 169 41.33 -30.73 -22.39
C GLN A 169 40.47 -29.70 -23.11
N SER A 170 39.31 -30.10 -23.64
CA SER A 170 38.42 -29.25 -24.41
C SER A 170 37.43 -28.42 -23.54
N ALA A 171 37.07 -28.93 -22.36
CA ALA A 171 36.06 -28.29 -21.49
C ALA A 171 36.36 -26.85 -21.12
N PRO A 172 37.61 -26.43 -20.79
CA PRO A 172 37.93 -25.02 -20.51
C PRO A 172 37.69 -24.11 -21.72
N GLN A 173 37.99 -24.58 -22.93
CA GLN A 173 37.79 -23.82 -24.17
C GLN A 173 36.30 -23.62 -24.43
N TYR A 174 35.48 -24.64 -24.26
CA TYR A 174 34.02 -24.51 -24.38
C TYR A 174 33.42 -23.59 -23.32
N LYS A 175 33.90 -23.68 -22.09
CA LYS A 175 33.48 -22.79 -21.01
C LYS A 175 33.78 -21.30 -21.32
N SER A 176 35.01 -21.03 -21.78
CA SER A 176 35.45 -19.70 -22.18
C SER A 176 34.63 -19.16 -23.37
N TRP A 177 34.46 -19.96 -24.40
CA TRP A 177 33.65 -19.62 -25.56
C TRP A 177 32.19 -19.32 -25.17
N HIS A 178 31.56 -20.16 -24.36
CA HIS A 178 30.19 -19.95 -23.88
C HIS A 178 30.06 -18.67 -23.09
N SER A 179 31.01 -18.39 -22.19
CA SER A 179 31.06 -17.14 -21.44
C SER A 179 31.14 -15.93 -22.36
N LYS A 180 32.00 -16.00 -23.39
CA LYS A 180 32.12 -14.93 -24.39
C LYS A 180 30.81 -14.73 -25.16
N VAL A 181 30.19 -15.79 -25.67
CA VAL A 181 28.92 -15.70 -26.41
C VAL A 181 27.81 -15.11 -25.54
N ARG A 182 27.74 -15.50 -24.26
CA ARG A 182 26.77 -14.95 -23.31
C ARG A 182 27.02 -13.45 -23.05
N SER A 183 28.28 -13.05 -22.89
CA SER A 183 28.67 -11.66 -22.72
C SER A 183 28.37 -10.82 -23.96
N ASP A 184 28.70 -11.34 -25.15
CA ASP A 184 28.43 -10.66 -26.43
C ASP A 184 26.92 -10.47 -26.62
N ARG A 185 26.12 -11.50 -26.35
CA ARG A 185 24.65 -11.40 -26.38
C ARG A 185 24.11 -10.41 -25.36
N GLY A 186 24.67 -10.39 -24.15
CA GLY A 186 24.32 -9.39 -23.15
C GLY A 186 24.58 -7.96 -23.64
N ARG A 187 25.72 -7.71 -24.29
CA ARG A 187 26.05 -6.42 -24.89
C ARG A 187 25.12 -6.01 -26.04
N GLU A 188 24.77 -6.96 -26.92
CA GLU A 188 23.79 -6.72 -27.98
C GLU A 188 22.42 -6.32 -27.41
N LEU A 189 21.93 -7.04 -26.39
CA LEU A 189 20.65 -6.75 -25.74
C LEU A 189 20.67 -5.40 -25.02
N ALA A 190 21.77 -5.05 -24.35
CA ALA A 190 21.95 -3.76 -23.71
C ALA A 190 21.95 -2.61 -24.76
N LYS A 191 22.60 -2.83 -25.90
CA LYS A 191 22.59 -1.87 -27.02
C LYS A 191 21.18 -1.65 -27.56
N LEU A 192 20.41 -2.73 -27.79
CA LEU A 192 19.01 -2.63 -28.22
C LEU A 192 18.13 -1.88 -27.21
N ALA A 193 18.36 -2.08 -25.91
CA ALA A 193 17.64 -1.35 -24.87
C ALA A 193 17.95 0.15 -24.91
N GLU A 194 19.22 0.53 -25.12
CA GLU A 194 19.62 1.94 -25.22
C GLU A 194 19.08 2.59 -26.51
N GLU A 195 19.16 1.91 -27.65
CA GLU A 195 18.56 2.38 -28.90
C GLU A 195 17.04 2.59 -28.76
N ARG A 196 16.34 1.68 -28.09
CA ARG A 196 14.91 1.82 -27.78
C ARG A 196 14.65 3.02 -26.87
N LYS A 197 15.49 3.24 -25.88
CA LYS A 197 15.40 4.38 -24.95
C LYS A 197 15.51 5.70 -25.71
N GLU A 198 16.51 5.81 -26.59
CA GLU A 198 16.69 7.00 -27.42
C GLU A 198 15.53 7.23 -28.40
N ALA A 199 14.99 6.17 -29.00
CA ALA A 199 13.82 6.25 -29.87
C ALA A 199 12.57 6.73 -29.11
N ILE A 200 12.35 6.28 -27.87
CA ILE A 200 11.26 6.75 -27.00
C ILE A 200 11.47 8.23 -26.67
N ARG A 201 12.70 8.62 -26.29
CA ARG A 201 13.08 10.03 -26.01
C ARG A 201 12.74 10.93 -27.19
N ALA A 202 13.20 10.55 -28.38
CA ALA A 202 12.97 11.32 -29.60
C ALA A 202 11.48 11.52 -29.89
N ARG A 203 10.67 10.47 -29.73
CA ARG A 203 9.21 10.55 -29.95
C ARG A 203 8.51 11.43 -28.93
N LEU A 204 8.93 11.40 -27.66
CA LEU A 204 8.37 12.28 -26.62
C LEU A 204 8.69 13.74 -26.90
N LEU A 205 9.93 14.05 -27.33
CA LEU A 205 10.32 15.41 -27.76
C LEU A 205 9.55 15.87 -29.00
N GLN A 206 9.35 14.98 -29.98
CA GLN A 206 8.57 15.27 -31.19
C GLN A 206 7.09 15.60 -30.88
N ILE A 207 6.51 15.01 -29.84
CA ILE A 207 5.15 15.32 -29.38
C ILE A 207 5.10 16.69 -28.68
N GLY A 208 6.23 17.31 -28.34
CA GLY A 208 6.30 18.63 -27.71
C GLY A 208 6.47 18.63 -26.21
N HIS A 209 6.90 17.51 -25.60
CA HIS A 209 7.24 17.50 -24.18
C HIS A 209 8.54 18.27 -23.90
N ASP A 210 8.63 18.93 -22.73
CA ASP A 210 9.83 19.65 -22.29
C ASP A 210 11.01 18.68 -22.12
N PRO A 211 12.18 18.98 -22.70
CA PRO A 211 13.38 18.12 -22.61
C PRO A 211 13.75 17.77 -21.16
N ARG A 212 13.60 18.70 -20.21
CA ARG A 212 13.92 18.49 -18.79
C ARG A 212 13.01 17.42 -18.16
N ASP A 213 11.72 17.43 -18.52
CA ASP A 213 10.75 16.46 -18.02
C ASP A 213 10.99 15.08 -18.63
N VAL A 214 11.30 15.03 -19.92
CA VAL A 214 11.67 13.79 -20.62
C VAL A 214 12.94 13.20 -20.02
N GLU A 215 13.99 14.00 -19.83
CA GLU A 215 15.26 13.55 -19.28
C GLU A 215 15.11 13.01 -17.85
N HIS A 216 14.32 13.71 -17.03
CA HIS A 216 14.03 13.25 -15.67
C HIS A 216 13.41 11.84 -15.68
N VAL A 217 12.46 11.57 -16.58
CA VAL A 217 11.81 10.24 -16.68
C VAL A 217 12.76 9.20 -17.25
N MET A 218 13.60 9.55 -18.21
CA MET A 218 14.60 8.64 -18.80
C MET A 218 15.67 8.21 -17.79
N THR A 219 16.02 9.09 -16.85
CA THR A 219 17.07 8.83 -15.86
C THR A 219 16.52 8.17 -14.58
N ASN A 220 15.35 8.61 -14.10
CA ASN A 220 14.81 8.24 -12.80
C ASN A 220 13.47 7.49 -12.88
N GLY A 221 13.01 7.14 -14.07
CA GLY A 221 11.72 6.46 -14.25
C GLY A 221 11.80 4.98 -13.92
N ASP A 222 10.78 4.46 -13.24
CA ASP A 222 10.62 3.04 -12.88
C ASP A 222 10.08 2.20 -14.07
N ILE A 223 10.30 2.64 -15.32
CA ILE A 223 9.81 1.92 -16.49
C ILE A 223 10.91 1.02 -17.02
N GLU A 224 10.68 -0.28 -16.92
CA GLU A 224 11.55 -1.28 -17.54
C GLU A 224 11.53 -1.13 -19.07
N ILE A 225 12.70 -1.02 -19.67
CA ILE A 225 12.88 -0.87 -21.11
C ILE A 225 13.13 -2.26 -21.71
N GLU A 226 12.20 -2.71 -22.55
CA GLU A 226 12.36 -3.98 -23.27
C GLU A 226 13.59 -3.95 -24.18
N GLN A 227 14.32 -5.07 -24.22
CA GLN A 227 15.51 -5.28 -25.07
C GLN A 227 15.12 -5.65 -26.51
N LYS A 228 14.30 -4.80 -27.13
CA LYS A 228 13.77 -4.99 -28.49
C LYS A 228 13.66 -3.65 -29.19
N GLU A 229 13.70 -3.66 -30.49
CA GLU A 229 13.47 -2.48 -31.33
C GLU A 229 12.10 -1.84 -31.06
N LEU A 230 12.02 -0.50 -31.11
CA LEU A 230 10.79 0.25 -30.98
C LEU A 230 10.07 0.33 -32.33
N THR A 231 9.03 -0.47 -32.50
CA THR A 231 8.13 -0.38 -33.65
C THR A 231 6.97 0.59 -33.39
N ASP A 232 6.31 1.11 -34.45
CA ASP A 232 5.15 2.00 -34.30
C ASP A 232 4.01 1.33 -33.51
N ALA A 233 3.73 0.06 -33.76
CA ALA A 233 2.73 -0.69 -33.01
C ALA A 233 3.08 -0.82 -31.53
N SER A 234 4.38 -1.01 -31.18
CA SER A 234 4.83 -1.05 -29.80
C SER A 234 4.77 0.31 -29.13
N TRP A 235 5.10 1.37 -29.89
CA TRP A 235 4.98 2.76 -29.42
C TRP A 235 3.54 3.12 -29.04
N HIS A 236 2.57 2.84 -29.90
CA HIS A 236 1.17 3.12 -29.60
C HIS A 236 0.67 2.48 -28.31
N ARG A 237 1.16 1.28 -27.99
CA ARG A 237 0.81 0.57 -26.74
C ARG A 237 1.41 1.22 -25.50
N ILE A 238 2.65 1.73 -25.57
CA ILE A 238 3.37 2.27 -24.41
C ILE A 238 3.27 3.78 -24.28
N LYS A 239 2.88 4.51 -25.33
CA LYS A 239 2.81 5.98 -25.41
C LYS A 239 2.13 6.59 -24.18
N LYS A 240 0.90 6.17 -23.87
CA LYS A 240 0.14 6.72 -22.75
C LYS A 240 0.86 6.55 -21.41
N LYS A 241 1.54 5.41 -21.19
CA LYS A 241 2.32 5.18 -19.98
C LYS A 241 3.46 6.19 -19.84
N TRP A 242 4.20 6.44 -20.92
CA TRP A 242 5.29 7.41 -20.94
C TRP A 242 4.80 8.85 -20.78
N GLU A 243 3.77 9.25 -21.51
CA GLU A 243 3.16 10.58 -21.37
C GLU A 243 2.68 10.85 -19.94
N THR A 244 2.11 9.85 -19.26
CA THR A 244 1.70 9.95 -17.84
C THR A 244 2.91 10.23 -16.93
N GLN A 245 4.04 9.58 -17.15
CA GLN A 245 5.25 9.81 -16.35
C GLN A 245 5.87 11.18 -16.62
N VAL A 246 5.93 11.59 -17.89
CA VAL A 246 6.41 12.93 -18.27
C VAL A 246 5.50 14.02 -17.68
N ALA A 247 4.19 13.84 -17.72
CA ALA A 247 3.25 14.76 -17.08
C ALA A 247 3.45 14.84 -15.56
N LYS A 248 3.77 13.71 -14.89
CA LYS A 248 4.13 13.70 -13.47
C LYS A 248 5.43 14.44 -13.19
N ALA A 249 6.46 14.25 -14.03
CA ALA A 249 7.73 14.97 -13.93
C ALA A 249 7.52 16.48 -14.11
N ARG A 250 6.75 16.88 -15.13
CA ARG A 250 6.38 18.28 -15.37
C ARG A 250 5.72 18.93 -14.16
N ARG A 251 4.74 18.25 -13.54
CA ARG A 251 4.07 18.79 -12.34
C ARG A 251 5.05 19.00 -11.19
N ARG A 252 5.96 18.04 -10.95
CA ARG A 252 6.99 18.17 -9.91
C ARG A 252 7.90 19.37 -10.20
N ARG A 253 8.39 19.48 -11.41
CA ARG A 253 9.25 20.59 -11.84
C ARG A 253 8.56 21.94 -11.68
N LEU A 254 7.33 22.09 -12.22
CA LEU A 254 6.59 23.34 -12.10
C LEU A 254 6.30 23.73 -10.65
N ALA A 255 6.02 22.74 -9.79
CA ALA A 255 5.83 22.98 -8.36
C ALA A 255 7.11 23.44 -7.66
N THR A 256 8.29 23.01 -8.14
CA THR A 256 9.59 23.39 -7.59
C THR A 256 10.08 24.72 -8.15
N ASP A 257 9.97 24.91 -9.47
CA ASP A 257 10.48 26.10 -10.15
C ASP A 257 9.59 27.33 -9.92
N HIS A 258 8.27 27.13 -9.78
CA HIS A 258 7.27 28.21 -9.70
C HIS A 258 6.27 28.02 -8.56
N PRO A 259 6.73 27.83 -7.30
CA PRO A 259 5.85 27.49 -6.17
C PRO A 259 4.78 28.58 -5.90
N GLY A 260 5.13 29.86 -6.14
CA GLY A 260 4.22 30.99 -5.98
C GLY A 260 3.01 30.92 -6.92
N ILE A 261 3.25 30.72 -8.22
CA ILE A 261 2.20 30.64 -9.26
C ILE A 261 1.34 29.40 -9.05
N ILE A 262 1.96 28.24 -8.83
CA ILE A 262 1.24 26.99 -8.59
C ILE A 262 0.42 27.09 -7.29
N GLY A 263 0.97 27.72 -6.24
CA GLY A 263 0.26 28.00 -5.00
C GLY A 263 -0.96 28.90 -5.21
N GLN A 264 -0.83 29.98 -6.01
CA GLN A 264 -1.96 30.85 -6.37
C GLN A 264 -3.05 30.10 -7.13
N ARG A 265 -2.68 29.29 -8.14
CA ARG A 265 -3.63 28.50 -8.92
C ARG A 265 -4.34 27.43 -8.08
N LYS A 266 -3.65 26.79 -7.13
CA LYS A 266 -4.28 25.88 -6.17
C LYS A 266 -5.27 26.61 -5.27
N ARG A 267 -4.93 27.81 -4.79
CA ARG A 267 -5.87 28.65 -4.00
C ARG A 267 -7.08 29.07 -4.84
N ALA A 268 -6.89 29.45 -6.11
CA ALA A 268 -8.00 29.77 -7.02
C ALA A 268 -8.92 28.57 -7.22
N ALA A 269 -8.36 27.37 -7.46
CA ALA A 269 -9.13 26.12 -7.59
C ALA A 269 -9.92 25.81 -6.29
N ALA A 270 -9.29 25.97 -5.12
CA ALA A 270 -9.92 25.78 -3.81
C ALA A 270 -11.06 26.80 -3.58
N ARG A 271 -10.83 28.08 -3.94
CA ARG A 271 -11.85 29.14 -3.86
C ARG A 271 -13.07 28.78 -4.74
N VAL A 272 -12.85 28.43 -6.01
CA VAL A 272 -13.94 28.06 -6.92
C VAL A 272 -14.70 26.81 -6.42
N TYR A 273 -13.98 25.82 -5.86
CA TYR A 273 -14.61 24.66 -5.24
C TYR A 273 -15.50 25.06 -4.05
N ASN A 274 -14.97 25.88 -3.14
CA ASN A 274 -15.74 26.36 -1.98
C ASN A 274 -16.97 27.17 -2.42
N GLU A 275 -16.86 28.01 -3.44
CA GLU A 275 -17.99 28.74 -3.99
C GLU A 275 -19.09 27.82 -4.54
N ILE A 276 -18.73 26.72 -5.22
CA ILE A 276 -19.71 25.81 -5.82
C ILE A 276 -20.34 24.90 -4.78
N TYR A 277 -19.56 24.34 -3.86
CA TYR A 277 -20.01 23.25 -2.99
C TYR A 277 -20.27 23.66 -1.55
N HIS A 278 -19.60 24.68 -1.03
CA HIS A 278 -19.72 25.10 0.37
C HIS A 278 -20.52 26.40 0.54
N ARG A 279 -20.29 27.43 -0.27
CA ARG A 279 -20.94 28.73 -0.10
C ARG A 279 -22.36 28.81 -0.62
N ASN A 280 -22.74 27.95 -1.56
CA ASN A 280 -24.12 27.84 -2.03
C ASN A 280 -25.07 27.15 -1.03
N VAL A 281 -24.50 26.59 0.05
CA VAL A 281 -25.27 26.01 1.16
C VAL A 281 -25.42 27.07 2.25
N SER A 282 -26.62 27.23 2.79
CA SER A 282 -26.85 28.13 3.91
C SER A 282 -25.91 27.81 5.08
N PRO A 283 -25.24 28.77 5.72
CA PRO A 283 -24.41 28.52 6.89
C PRO A 283 -25.12 27.73 8.01
N ARG A 284 -26.43 27.78 8.10
CA ARG A 284 -27.25 26.98 9.03
C ARG A 284 -27.26 25.50 8.67
N GLU A 285 -27.02 25.18 7.41
CA GLU A 285 -26.91 23.80 6.92
C GLU A 285 -25.45 23.29 6.95
N TRP A 286 -24.48 24.12 7.31
CA TRP A 286 -23.15 23.68 7.63
C TRP A 286 -23.25 22.74 8.83
N PHE A 287 -22.41 21.75 8.92
CA PHE A 287 -22.53 20.67 9.90
C PHE A 287 -23.68 19.68 9.65
N THR A 288 -24.45 19.83 8.56
CA THR A 288 -25.25 18.70 8.07
C THR A 288 -24.32 17.60 7.59
N LEU A 289 -24.79 16.37 7.65
CA LEU A 289 -24.01 15.22 7.15
C LEU A 289 -23.61 15.41 5.69
N GLU A 290 -24.48 16.02 4.90
CA GLU A 290 -24.23 16.31 3.50
C GLU A 290 -23.06 17.27 3.27
N TRP A 291 -22.95 18.29 4.04
CA TRP A 291 -21.88 19.26 3.98
C TRP A 291 -20.57 18.71 4.54
N LEU A 292 -20.62 18.04 5.71
CA LEU A 292 -19.46 17.51 6.41
C LEU A 292 -18.77 16.34 5.67
N THR A 293 -19.48 15.65 4.78
CA THR A 293 -18.91 14.56 3.98
C THR A 293 -18.28 14.99 2.67
N LEU A 294 -18.36 16.28 2.33
CA LEU A 294 -17.64 16.83 1.17
C LEU A 294 -16.12 16.71 1.40
N PRO A 295 -15.35 16.37 0.35
CA PRO A 295 -13.90 16.36 0.48
C PRO A 295 -13.38 17.78 0.76
N PRO A 296 -12.35 17.94 1.60
CA PRO A 296 -11.75 19.24 1.84
C PRO A 296 -11.11 19.80 0.58
N SER A 297 -11.11 21.12 0.42
CA SER A 297 -10.60 21.79 -0.79
C SER A 297 -9.15 21.40 -1.13
N HIS A 298 -8.30 21.19 -0.12
CA HIS A 298 -6.91 20.77 -0.31
C HIS A 298 -6.75 19.35 -0.89
N GLU A 299 -7.73 18.46 -0.69
CA GLU A 299 -7.78 17.16 -1.34
C GLU A 299 -8.34 17.27 -2.76
N VAL A 300 -9.36 18.09 -2.96
CA VAL A 300 -9.99 18.29 -4.28
C VAL A 300 -8.98 18.82 -5.30
N VAL A 301 -8.13 19.78 -4.90
CA VAL A 301 -7.10 20.34 -5.81
C VAL A 301 -6.03 19.33 -6.25
N LYS A 302 -5.96 18.15 -5.62
CA LYS A 302 -5.07 17.05 -6.02
C LYS A 302 -5.69 16.15 -7.09
N LEU A 303 -6.98 16.28 -7.40
CA LEU A 303 -7.68 15.44 -8.36
C LEU A 303 -7.18 15.70 -9.80
N GLU A 304 -7.10 14.61 -10.58
CA GLU A 304 -6.51 14.65 -11.93
C GLU A 304 -7.12 15.71 -12.87
N PRO A 305 -8.44 15.90 -12.94
CA PRO A 305 -9.01 16.94 -13.80
C PRO A 305 -8.55 18.36 -13.48
N LEU A 306 -8.18 18.65 -12.22
CA LEU A 306 -7.66 19.95 -11.80
C LEU A 306 -6.19 20.17 -12.14
N TRP A 307 -5.46 19.12 -12.55
CA TRP A 307 -4.06 19.27 -12.95
C TRP A 307 -3.90 20.12 -14.21
N GLU A 308 -4.86 20.03 -15.14
CA GLU A 308 -4.81 20.81 -16.39
C GLU A 308 -4.77 22.32 -16.09
N PRO A 309 -5.71 22.94 -15.37
CA PRO A 309 -5.67 24.38 -15.07
C PRO A 309 -4.57 24.74 -14.05
N VAL A 310 -4.29 23.90 -13.04
CA VAL A 310 -3.29 24.22 -12.01
C VAL A 310 -1.87 24.21 -12.59
N TYR A 311 -1.54 23.26 -13.47
CA TYR A 311 -0.22 23.11 -14.09
C TYR A 311 -0.21 23.52 -15.58
N ALA A 312 -1.11 24.43 -15.96
CA ALA A 312 -1.10 25.07 -17.28
C ALA A 312 0.23 25.82 -17.51
N ASN A 313 0.46 26.31 -18.75
CA ASN A 313 1.65 27.12 -19.02
C ASN A 313 1.77 28.25 -18.00
N ILE A 314 2.98 28.52 -17.50
CA ILE A 314 3.23 29.49 -16.43
C ILE A 314 2.77 30.88 -16.81
N ASP A 315 2.96 31.28 -18.06
CA ASP A 315 2.56 32.59 -18.58
C ASP A 315 1.08 32.70 -18.95
N ALA A 316 0.33 31.58 -18.88
CA ALA A 316 -1.08 31.57 -19.20
C ALA A 316 -1.92 32.11 -18.03
N ASP A 317 -2.80 33.06 -18.32
CA ASP A 317 -3.90 33.41 -17.43
C ASP A 317 -4.95 32.28 -17.42
N VAL A 318 -5.29 31.78 -16.24
CA VAL A 318 -6.22 30.67 -16.08
C VAL A 318 -7.53 31.20 -15.48
N PRO A 319 -8.57 31.33 -16.29
CA PRO A 319 -9.84 31.87 -15.81
C PRO A 319 -10.58 30.88 -14.91
N ASP A 320 -11.45 31.38 -14.01
CA ASP A 320 -12.25 30.57 -13.10
C ASP A 320 -13.12 29.52 -13.82
N SER A 321 -13.56 29.81 -15.05
CA SER A 321 -14.30 28.86 -15.89
C SER A 321 -13.54 27.57 -16.18
N ALA A 322 -12.22 27.62 -16.24
CA ALA A 322 -11.36 26.43 -16.42
C ALA A 322 -11.41 25.52 -15.17
N TYR A 323 -11.33 26.12 -13.98
CA TYR A 323 -11.51 25.38 -12.72
C TYR A 323 -12.90 24.81 -12.58
N GLN A 324 -13.96 25.58 -12.92
CA GLN A 324 -15.34 25.12 -12.91
C GLN A 324 -15.55 23.90 -13.84
N LYS A 325 -14.98 23.94 -15.05
CA LYS A 325 -15.01 22.81 -16.00
C LYS A 325 -14.34 21.58 -15.41
N ALA A 326 -13.15 21.74 -14.83
CA ALA A 326 -12.41 20.67 -14.19
C ALA A 326 -13.16 20.07 -12.99
N LEU A 327 -13.78 20.92 -12.15
CA LEU A 327 -14.58 20.48 -11.00
C LEU A 327 -15.82 19.69 -11.41
N ARG A 328 -16.48 20.06 -12.51
CA ARG A 328 -17.58 19.25 -13.07
C ARG A 328 -17.12 17.85 -13.43
N ALA A 329 -15.93 17.71 -13.97
CA ALA A 329 -15.34 16.40 -14.25
C ALA A 329 -15.00 15.61 -12.96
N CYS A 330 -14.77 16.30 -11.83
CA CYS A 330 -14.54 15.66 -10.53
C CYS A 330 -15.84 15.23 -9.81
N ALA A 331 -17.03 15.58 -10.30
CA ALA A 331 -18.30 15.39 -9.59
C ALA A 331 -18.57 13.93 -9.18
N SER A 332 -18.15 12.95 -9.99
CA SER A 332 -18.28 11.52 -9.64
C SER A 332 -17.36 11.11 -8.49
N VAL A 333 -16.14 11.64 -8.47
CA VAL A 333 -15.14 11.36 -7.42
C VAL A 333 -15.59 12.00 -6.11
N ILE A 334 -16.10 13.25 -6.15
CA ILE A 334 -16.63 13.96 -4.99
C ILE A 334 -17.84 13.21 -4.40
N ARG A 335 -18.78 12.76 -5.25
CA ARG A 335 -19.92 11.93 -4.80
C ARG A 335 -19.48 10.61 -4.18
N LYS A 336 -18.48 9.95 -4.76
CA LYS A 336 -17.94 8.72 -4.19
C LYS A 336 -17.32 8.96 -2.83
N HIS A 337 -16.50 10.01 -2.68
CA HIS A 337 -15.89 10.38 -1.40
C HIS A 337 -16.97 10.61 -0.32
N LYS A 338 -18.04 11.36 -0.66
CA LYS A 338 -19.18 11.58 0.21
C LYS A 338 -19.81 10.24 0.67
N SER A 339 -20.10 9.36 -0.28
CA SER A 339 -20.70 8.04 0.02
C SER A 339 -19.78 7.17 0.88
N ASP A 340 -18.48 7.17 0.60
CA ASP A 340 -17.50 6.39 1.34
C ASP A 340 -17.37 6.90 2.79
N ASN A 341 -17.41 8.20 3.02
CA ASN A 341 -17.36 8.78 4.37
C ASN A 341 -18.63 8.48 5.17
N ILE A 342 -19.82 8.63 4.57
CA ILE A 342 -21.08 8.23 5.21
C ILE A 342 -21.06 6.76 5.58
N TYR A 343 -20.60 5.90 4.68
CA TYR A 343 -20.48 4.47 4.92
C TYR A 343 -19.52 4.15 6.07
N ARG A 344 -18.34 4.78 6.11
CA ARG A 344 -17.35 4.59 7.20
C ARG A 344 -17.94 4.94 8.57
N VAL A 345 -18.64 6.07 8.67
CA VAL A 345 -19.24 6.50 9.93
C VAL A 345 -20.36 5.55 10.34
N ARG A 346 -21.20 5.10 9.41
CA ARG A 346 -22.26 4.14 9.70
C ARG A 346 -21.69 2.77 10.14
N CYS A 347 -20.68 2.27 9.45
CA CYS A 347 -20.01 1.02 9.87
C CYS A 347 -19.43 1.11 11.29
N ALA A 348 -18.88 2.26 11.69
CA ALA A 348 -18.38 2.45 13.04
C ALA A 348 -19.48 2.33 14.12
N LEU A 349 -20.74 2.62 13.77
CA LEU A 349 -21.90 2.45 14.65
C LEU A 349 -22.52 1.05 14.56
N ASP A 350 -22.38 0.37 13.41
CA ASP A 350 -22.92 -0.98 13.19
C ASP A 350 -22.07 -2.07 13.89
N ASP A 351 -20.76 -1.85 14.05
CA ASP A 351 -19.82 -2.78 14.70
C ASP A 351 -19.98 -2.89 16.23
N VAL A 352 -21.01 -2.26 16.80
CA VAL A 352 -21.29 -2.34 18.24
C VAL A 352 -21.69 -3.77 18.62
N PRO A 353 -20.96 -4.46 19.52
CA PRO A 353 -21.28 -5.81 19.95
C PRO A 353 -22.71 -5.92 20.48
N LYS A 354 -23.42 -6.99 20.10
CA LYS A 354 -24.80 -7.23 20.54
C LYS A 354 -24.99 -7.27 22.07
N GLU A 355 -23.96 -7.61 22.80
CA GLU A 355 -23.94 -7.65 24.27
C GLU A 355 -23.96 -6.25 24.90
N VAL A 356 -23.44 -5.28 24.18
CA VAL A 356 -23.45 -3.87 24.59
C VAL A 356 -24.81 -3.25 24.34
N LYS A 357 -25.57 -3.77 23.37
CA LYS A 357 -26.96 -3.39 23.13
C LYS A 357 -27.87 -3.68 24.31
N LYS A 358 -27.49 -4.56 25.26
CA LYS A 358 -28.27 -4.88 26.48
C LYS A 358 -28.10 -3.89 27.65
N GLY A 359 -27.10 -3.04 27.61
CA GLY A 359 -26.84 -2.07 28.70
C GLY A 359 -26.77 -0.62 28.29
N GLY A 360 -26.94 -0.34 27.01
CA GLY A 360 -27.03 1.00 26.41
C GLY A 360 -28.29 1.11 25.56
N VAL A 361 -28.57 2.28 25.06
CA VAL A 361 -29.70 2.53 24.16
C VAL A 361 -29.63 1.58 22.98
N LEU A 362 -30.65 0.75 22.83
CA LEU A 362 -30.82 -0.06 21.64
C LEU A 362 -31.05 0.92 20.47
N LEU A 363 -30.24 0.78 19.43
CA LEU A 363 -30.47 1.51 18.17
C LEU A 363 -31.84 1.18 17.56
N GLU A 364 -32.50 0.12 18.06
CA GLU A 364 -33.84 -0.33 17.70
C GLU A 364 -34.96 0.56 18.32
N ASP A 365 -34.65 1.34 19.37
CA ASP A 365 -35.58 2.25 20.04
C ASP A 365 -35.51 3.68 19.47
N ILE A 366 -34.73 3.89 18.39
CA ILE A 366 -34.60 5.20 17.75
C ILE A 366 -35.84 5.47 16.92
N ASP A 367 -36.45 6.64 17.15
CA ASP A 367 -37.55 7.13 16.33
C ASP A 367 -37.11 7.19 14.87
N ALA A 368 -37.89 6.61 13.96
CA ALA A 368 -37.59 6.54 12.53
C ALA A 368 -37.36 7.90 11.85
N GLY A 369 -37.63 9.01 12.53
CA GLY A 369 -37.43 10.37 12.08
C GLY A 369 -36.07 10.99 12.40
N VAL A 370 -35.24 10.35 13.24
CA VAL A 370 -33.95 10.89 13.70
C VAL A 370 -32.79 10.10 13.11
N ASP A 371 -31.83 10.77 12.45
CA ASP A 371 -30.62 10.08 12.01
C ASP A 371 -29.78 9.69 13.24
N VAL A 372 -29.45 8.41 13.35
CA VAL A 372 -28.60 7.88 14.43
C VAL A 372 -27.31 8.69 14.63
N LEU A 373 -26.78 9.28 13.57
CA LEU A 373 -25.58 10.10 13.60
C LEU A 373 -25.78 11.44 14.32
N ASP A 374 -27.02 11.87 14.52
CA ASP A 374 -27.38 13.10 15.21
C ASP A 374 -27.66 12.90 16.70
N LEU A 375 -27.91 11.67 17.13
CA LEU A 375 -28.22 11.35 18.51
C LEU A 375 -27.07 11.64 19.47
N ALA A 376 -27.36 12.28 20.59
CA ALA A 376 -26.39 12.60 21.62
C ALA A 376 -25.67 11.36 22.18
N VAL A 377 -26.35 10.20 22.19
CA VAL A 377 -25.82 8.93 22.67
C VAL A 377 -24.90 8.24 21.65
N ALA A 378 -24.91 8.66 20.39
CA ALA A 378 -24.05 8.14 19.33
C ALA A 378 -22.63 8.72 19.40
N THR A 379 -21.99 8.58 20.57
CA THR A 379 -20.66 9.10 20.84
C THR A 379 -19.58 8.19 20.28
N CYS A 380 -18.61 8.82 19.63
CA CYS A 380 -17.50 8.14 18.99
C CYS A 380 -16.17 8.50 19.65
N ARG A 381 -15.22 7.60 19.52
CA ARG A 381 -13.84 7.74 19.96
C ARG A 381 -12.94 7.74 18.75
N GLU A 382 -11.96 8.61 18.74
CA GLU A 382 -10.91 8.63 17.74
C GLU A 382 -9.74 7.76 18.22
N ARG A 383 -9.37 6.74 17.45
CA ARG A 383 -8.27 5.85 17.78
C ARG A 383 -7.08 6.09 16.86
N TRP A 384 -5.98 6.53 17.42
CA TRP A 384 -4.70 6.61 16.72
C TRP A 384 -4.14 5.20 16.51
N ARG A 385 -3.74 4.88 15.30
CA ARG A 385 -3.08 3.58 15.02
C ARG A 385 -1.70 3.44 15.64
N SER A 386 -1.06 4.53 16.06
CA SER A 386 0.35 4.57 16.44
C SER A 386 0.70 5.21 17.80
N SER A 387 -0.27 5.67 18.59
CA SER A 387 -0.01 6.34 19.87
C SER A 387 -0.88 5.83 21.01
N PRO A 388 -0.40 5.89 22.27
CA PRO A 388 -1.22 5.52 23.42
C PRO A 388 -2.43 6.45 23.56
N PRO A 389 -3.51 6.01 24.25
CA PRO A 389 -4.84 6.65 24.28
C PRO A 389 -4.89 7.97 25.08
N ALA A 390 -4.06 8.95 24.71
CA ALA A 390 -3.96 10.19 25.46
C ALA A 390 -5.00 11.26 25.08
N PHE A 391 -5.80 11.08 24.01
CA PHE A 391 -6.79 12.05 23.55
C PHE A 391 -8.10 11.38 23.09
N ASP A 392 -8.78 10.72 24.02
CA ASP A 392 -10.17 10.31 23.82
C ASP A 392 -11.07 11.56 23.87
N GLN A 393 -11.23 12.23 22.74
CA GLN A 393 -12.19 13.33 22.66
C GLN A 393 -13.58 12.76 22.40
N CYS A 394 -14.55 13.22 23.21
CA CYS A 394 -15.97 12.93 22.99
C CYS A 394 -16.44 13.72 21.76
N LEU A 395 -16.53 13.01 20.64
CA LEU A 395 -16.94 13.58 19.37
C LEU A 395 -18.23 12.92 18.90
N SER A 396 -19.17 13.74 18.41
CA SER A 396 -20.23 13.21 17.57
C SER A 396 -19.62 12.71 16.25
N ALA A 397 -20.35 11.82 15.56
CA ALA A 397 -19.97 11.42 14.23
C ALA A 397 -19.78 12.62 13.27
N LYS A 398 -20.60 13.66 13.41
CA LYS A 398 -20.49 14.91 12.64
C LYS A 398 -19.22 15.70 12.97
N GLU A 399 -18.86 15.82 14.23
CA GLU A 399 -17.62 16.48 14.65
C GLU A 399 -16.39 15.75 14.13
N TYR A 400 -16.41 14.41 14.16
CA TYR A 400 -15.37 13.61 13.56
C TYR A 400 -15.22 13.89 12.06
N LEU A 401 -16.31 13.89 11.30
CA LEU A 401 -16.29 14.21 9.87
C LEU A 401 -15.75 15.62 9.61
N PHE A 402 -16.12 16.59 10.46
CA PHE A 402 -15.59 17.94 10.36
C PHE A 402 -14.07 17.99 10.57
N ARG A 403 -13.56 17.29 11.59
CA ARG A 403 -12.12 17.20 11.82
C ARG A 403 -11.38 16.49 10.69
N MET A 404 -11.94 15.40 10.17
CA MET A 404 -11.39 14.68 9.01
C MET A 404 -11.28 15.57 7.77
N SER A 405 -12.16 16.56 7.62
CA SER A 405 -12.09 17.53 6.53
C SER A 405 -10.87 18.47 6.62
N TYR A 406 -10.26 18.61 7.80
CA TYR A 406 -9.11 19.49 8.05
C TYR A 406 -7.81 18.74 8.41
N CYS A 407 -7.88 17.44 8.75
CA CYS A 407 -6.73 16.64 9.17
C CYS A 407 -6.45 15.52 8.16
N VAL A 408 -5.19 15.43 7.72
CA VAL A 408 -4.73 14.48 6.68
C VAL A 408 -4.45 13.07 7.25
N GLU A 409 -4.66 12.83 8.53
CA GLU A 409 -4.21 11.62 9.19
C GLU A 409 -5.30 10.53 9.24
N ASP A 410 -4.87 9.29 9.10
CA ASP A 410 -5.69 8.06 9.01
C ASP A 410 -6.17 7.66 10.43
N TYR A 411 -7.19 8.33 10.94
CA TYR A 411 -7.82 8.01 12.21
C TYR A 411 -8.91 6.95 12.01
N ALA A 412 -9.00 6.00 12.92
CA ALA A 412 -10.12 5.07 12.97
C ALA A 412 -11.19 5.64 13.91
N LEU A 413 -12.43 5.72 13.42
CA LEU A 413 -13.59 6.05 14.22
C LEU A 413 -14.14 4.77 14.86
N GLU A 414 -14.34 4.78 16.16
CA GLU A 414 -14.97 3.70 16.92
C GLU A 414 -16.14 4.26 17.73
N TYR A 415 -17.29 3.58 17.72
CA TYR A 415 -18.34 3.87 18.68
C TYR A 415 -17.85 3.57 20.10
N SER A 416 -18.05 4.48 21.03
CA SER A 416 -17.61 4.29 22.41
C SER A 416 -18.80 4.06 23.34
N VAL A 417 -18.96 2.80 23.73
CA VAL A 417 -19.98 2.40 24.73
C VAL A 417 -19.84 3.14 26.04
N ASP A 418 -18.61 3.31 26.52
CA ASP A 418 -18.36 3.95 27.81
C ASP A 418 -18.74 5.42 27.76
N LEU A 419 -18.39 6.14 26.69
CA LEU A 419 -18.81 7.51 26.50
C LEU A 419 -20.32 7.62 26.32
N SER A 420 -20.95 6.71 25.58
CA SER A 420 -22.40 6.65 25.41
C SER A 420 -23.12 6.47 26.76
N ARG A 421 -22.66 5.57 27.64
CA ARG A 421 -23.22 5.40 28.99
C ARG A 421 -23.14 6.66 29.85
N ILE A 422 -22.06 7.44 29.69
CA ILE A 422 -21.92 8.71 30.40
C ILE A 422 -22.96 9.71 29.88
N VAL A 423 -23.15 9.78 28.56
CA VAL A 423 -24.18 10.67 27.96
C VAL A 423 -25.58 10.26 28.38
N VAL A 424 -25.88 8.95 28.43
CA VAL A 424 -27.15 8.44 28.98
C VAL A 424 -27.41 8.98 30.39
N ALA A 425 -26.42 8.89 31.27
CA ALA A 425 -26.58 9.41 32.65
C ALA A 425 -26.74 10.95 32.71
N LEU A 426 -26.21 11.67 31.74
CA LEU A 426 -26.43 13.12 31.63
C LEU A 426 -27.82 13.44 31.12
N LEU A 427 -28.34 12.72 30.13
CA LEU A 427 -29.70 12.87 29.60
C LEU A 427 -30.73 12.54 30.67
N ASP A 428 -30.54 11.46 31.44
CA ASP A 428 -31.37 11.09 32.58
C ASP A 428 -31.42 12.20 33.64
N ALA A 429 -30.28 12.84 33.92
CA ALA A 429 -30.21 13.94 34.91
C ALA A 429 -30.99 15.19 34.49
N VAL A 430 -31.32 15.37 33.21
CA VAL A 430 -32.12 16.48 32.67
C VAL A 430 -33.47 16.02 32.12
N ASN A 431 -33.85 14.75 32.33
CA ASN A 431 -35.10 14.13 31.86
C ASN A 431 -35.31 14.23 30.35
N LEU A 432 -34.27 14.06 29.56
CA LEU A 432 -34.32 14.04 28.09
C LEU A 432 -34.38 12.61 27.55
N SER A 433 -35.06 12.45 26.41
CA SER A 433 -35.22 11.15 25.74
C SER A 433 -33.90 10.70 25.11
N LEU A 434 -33.50 9.48 25.39
CA LEU A 434 -32.32 8.84 24.78
C LEU A 434 -32.53 8.58 23.29
N ALA A 435 -33.77 8.32 22.88
CA ALA A 435 -34.12 7.91 21.52
C ALA A 435 -34.25 9.06 20.53
N THR A 436 -34.41 10.30 21.03
CA THR A 436 -34.69 11.45 20.16
C THR A 436 -33.73 12.63 20.37
N THR A 437 -33.08 12.73 21.55
CA THR A 437 -32.24 13.90 21.85
C THR A 437 -30.96 13.88 21.00
N THR A 438 -30.79 14.92 20.21
CA THR A 438 -29.64 15.16 19.35
C THR A 438 -28.52 15.91 20.07
N PHE A 439 -27.30 15.82 19.55
CA PHE A 439 -26.18 16.66 19.99
C PHE A 439 -26.51 18.14 19.92
N ALA A 440 -27.18 18.56 18.84
CA ALA A 440 -27.55 19.96 18.64
C ALA A 440 -28.54 20.47 19.69
N GLU A 441 -29.54 19.66 20.06
CA GLU A 441 -30.50 19.99 21.12
C GLU A 441 -29.79 20.07 22.47
N LEU A 442 -28.88 19.15 22.78
CA LEU A 442 -28.14 19.18 24.05
C LEU A 442 -27.20 20.38 24.14
N ASP A 443 -26.57 20.76 23.02
CA ASP A 443 -25.75 21.98 22.92
C ASP A 443 -26.62 23.27 23.06
N GLN A 444 -27.81 23.27 22.47
CA GLN A 444 -28.73 24.44 22.56
C GLN A 444 -29.30 24.61 23.96
N LEU A 445 -29.63 23.52 24.66
CA LEU A 445 -30.10 23.57 26.05
C LEU A 445 -28.98 24.00 27.00
N ASP A 446 -27.72 23.74 26.63
CA ASP A 446 -26.52 24.13 27.36
C ASP A 446 -26.58 23.88 28.88
N PRO A 447 -26.98 22.67 29.34
CA PRO A 447 -27.09 22.35 30.74
C PRO A 447 -25.75 22.30 31.46
N ARG A 448 -25.77 22.53 32.77
CA ARG A 448 -24.59 22.37 33.64
C ARG A 448 -24.79 21.24 34.61
N PHE A 449 -23.73 20.50 34.89
CA PHE A 449 -23.76 19.30 35.71
C PHE A 449 -22.70 19.33 36.81
N PHE A 450 -23.05 18.74 37.96
CA PHE A 450 -22.07 18.27 38.93
C PHE A 450 -21.84 16.76 38.80
N CYS A 451 -20.58 16.34 38.86
CA CYS A 451 -20.28 14.93 39.07
C CYS A 451 -20.62 14.54 40.50
N SER A 452 -21.55 13.57 40.67
CA SER A 452 -21.98 13.13 42.01
C SER A 452 -20.94 12.25 42.69
N LEU A 453 -19.99 11.67 41.96
CA LEU A 453 -18.89 10.87 42.46
C LEU A 453 -17.77 11.71 43.09
N CYS A 454 -17.62 12.95 42.63
CA CYS A 454 -16.63 13.86 43.17
C CYS A 454 -17.13 14.56 44.46
N PRO A 455 -16.37 14.47 45.58
CA PRO A 455 -16.73 15.20 46.78
C PRO A 455 -16.56 16.71 46.58
N PRO A 456 -17.29 17.54 47.32
CA PRO A 456 -17.01 18.98 47.40
C PRO A 456 -15.60 19.23 47.90
N GLN A 457 -14.96 20.26 47.40
CA GLN A 457 -13.60 20.66 47.79
C GLN A 457 -13.66 22.04 48.48
N GLU A 458 -12.89 22.23 49.54
CA GLU A 458 -12.73 23.54 50.19
C GLU A 458 -11.78 24.40 49.35
N HIS A 459 -12.25 25.56 48.97
CA HIS A 459 -11.46 26.54 48.23
C HIS A 459 -11.76 27.95 48.78
N GLY A 460 -10.72 28.60 49.28
CA GLY A 460 -10.88 29.96 49.86
C GLY A 460 -11.87 30.02 51.03
N GLY A 461 -11.93 28.97 51.87
CA GLY A 461 -12.84 28.92 53.04
C GLY A 461 -14.30 28.59 52.68
N THR A 462 -14.61 28.33 51.43
CA THR A 462 -15.93 27.93 50.96
C THR A 462 -15.90 26.53 50.29
N TRP A 463 -16.94 25.76 50.58
CA TRP A 463 -17.11 24.46 49.93
C TRP A 463 -17.62 24.68 48.52
N THR A 464 -16.89 24.13 47.51
CA THR A 464 -17.18 24.28 46.08
C THR A 464 -17.23 22.93 45.38
N ARG A 465 -17.97 22.89 44.28
CA ARG A 465 -17.95 21.79 43.31
C ARG A 465 -17.65 22.32 41.92
N LEU A 466 -17.07 21.47 41.04
CA LEU A 466 -16.87 21.82 39.63
C LEU A 466 -18.17 21.62 38.87
N ALA A 467 -18.64 22.66 38.23
CA ALA A 467 -19.74 22.67 37.28
C ALA A 467 -19.18 22.42 35.86
N PHE A 468 -19.73 21.49 35.18
CA PHE A 468 -19.29 21.04 33.85
C PHE A 468 -20.39 21.33 32.81
N ARG A 469 -20.01 21.74 31.61
CA ARG A 469 -20.85 21.52 30.42
C ARG A 469 -20.96 20.03 30.14
N TRP A 470 -21.97 19.58 29.40
CA TRP A 470 -22.19 18.16 29.17
C TRP A 470 -20.96 17.47 28.53
N ARG A 471 -20.29 18.07 27.53
CA ARG A 471 -19.11 17.51 26.89
C ARG A 471 -17.92 17.37 27.86
N THR A 472 -17.68 18.42 28.65
CA THR A 472 -16.63 18.39 29.69
C THR A 472 -17.00 17.43 30.83
N ALA A 473 -18.27 17.21 31.12
CA ALA A 473 -18.70 16.18 32.07
C ALA A 473 -18.39 14.77 31.60
N VAL A 474 -18.58 14.50 30.29
CA VAL A 474 -18.18 13.23 29.67
C VAL A 474 -16.68 13.00 29.80
N LEU A 475 -15.87 13.98 29.43
CA LEU A 475 -14.40 13.88 29.54
C LEU A 475 -13.96 13.70 30.99
N HIS A 476 -14.50 14.49 31.91
CA HIS A 476 -14.20 14.38 33.34
C HIS A 476 -14.45 12.96 33.89
N HIS A 477 -15.60 12.36 33.56
CA HIS A 477 -15.90 11.00 34.03
C HIS A 477 -14.94 9.98 33.40
N ASN A 478 -14.69 10.09 32.11
CA ASN A 478 -13.78 9.19 31.38
C ASN A 478 -12.35 9.25 31.95
N GLU A 479 -11.85 10.44 32.29
CA GLU A 479 -10.50 10.63 32.82
C GLU A 479 -10.35 10.22 34.29
N HIS A 480 -11.37 10.51 35.13
CA HIS A 480 -11.22 10.39 36.58
C HIS A 480 -11.93 9.21 37.20
N HIS A 481 -12.94 8.60 36.53
CA HIS A 481 -13.81 7.55 37.09
C HIS A 481 -13.83 6.27 36.26
N ALA A 482 -13.58 6.27 34.95
CA ALA A 482 -13.66 5.08 34.10
C ALA A 482 -12.72 3.95 34.57
N GLY A 483 -11.50 4.28 35.01
CA GLY A 483 -10.53 3.30 35.51
C GLY A 483 -10.96 2.61 36.84
N LYS A 484 -11.93 3.17 37.56
CA LYS A 484 -12.47 2.64 38.82
C LYS A 484 -13.76 1.81 38.63
N GLN A 485 -14.24 1.67 37.40
CA GLN A 485 -15.51 1.00 37.05
C GLN A 485 -16.73 1.61 37.78
N GLU A 486 -16.68 2.90 38.15
CA GLU A 486 -17.78 3.60 38.78
C GLU A 486 -18.85 3.96 37.73
N SER A 487 -20.10 3.62 38.01
CA SER A 487 -21.21 4.01 37.15
C SER A 487 -21.35 5.53 37.09
N PRO A 488 -21.57 6.14 35.91
CA PRO A 488 -21.73 7.60 35.80
C PRO A 488 -22.92 8.08 36.63
N LYS A 489 -22.72 9.13 37.44
CA LYS A 489 -23.77 9.78 38.24
C LYS A 489 -23.58 11.28 38.18
N PHE A 490 -24.58 11.95 37.65
CA PHE A 490 -24.59 13.40 37.51
C PHE A 490 -25.84 14.01 38.14
N ARG A 491 -25.72 15.26 38.57
CA ARG A 491 -26.85 16.11 38.97
C ARG A 491 -26.85 17.34 38.06
N ALA A 492 -27.95 17.60 37.39
CA ALA A 492 -28.14 18.85 36.68
C ALA A 492 -28.23 20.01 37.68
N LEU A 493 -27.64 21.14 37.31
CA LEU A 493 -27.78 22.40 38.09
C LEU A 493 -29.16 22.99 37.83
N SER A 494 -29.72 23.65 38.86
CA SER A 494 -30.89 24.50 38.69
C SER A 494 -30.58 25.68 37.76
N ALA A 495 -31.61 26.33 37.22
CA ALA A 495 -31.42 27.47 36.32
C ALA A 495 -30.56 28.58 36.97
N THR A 496 -30.79 28.90 38.24
CA THR A 496 -30.02 29.88 38.99
C THR A 496 -28.56 29.47 39.23
N GLU A 497 -28.30 28.19 39.55
CA GLU A 497 -26.93 27.66 39.69
C GLU A 497 -26.21 27.69 38.35
N ALA A 498 -26.89 27.29 37.25
CA ALA A 498 -26.34 27.31 35.91
C ALA A 498 -26.01 28.72 35.42
N ASP A 499 -26.86 29.71 35.72
CA ASP A 499 -26.61 31.10 35.38
C ASP A 499 -25.39 31.67 36.14
N HIS A 500 -25.21 31.31 37.41
CA HIS A 500 -23.99 31.67 38.14
C HIS A 500 -22.77 31.01 37.49
N ALA A 501 -22.83 29.71 37.16
CA ALA A 501 -21.74 29.03 36.50
C ALA A 501 -21.37 29.69 35.16
N ARG A 502 -22.36 30.06 34.34
CA ARG A 502 -22.12 30.73 33.04
C ARG A 502 -21.41 32.09 33.18
N LYS A 503 -21.71 32.86 34.25
CA LYS A 503 -21.07 34.15 34.49
C LYS A 503 -19.59 34.02 34.83
N ASP A 504 -19.24 32.93 35.50
CA ASP A 504 -17.87 32.68 35.94
C ASP A 504 -17.08 31.84 34.89
N GLU A 505 -17.73 31.39 33.79
CA GLU A 505 -17.05 30.76 32.69
C GLU A 505 -16.10 31.71 31.97
N SER A 506 -14.90 31.23 31.62
CA SER A 506 -13.90 32.06 30.96
C SER A 506 -14.42 32.60 29.63
N PRO A 507 -14.21 33.89 29.34
CA PRO A 507 -14.52 34.49 28.05
C PRO A 507 -13.66 33.95 26.90
N GLU A 508 -12.69 33.05 27.16
CA GLU A 508 -11.78 32.48 26.16
C GLU A 508 -12.53 31.91 24.95
N LEU A 509 -13.74 31.35 25.14
CA LEU A 509 -14.55 30.86 24.04
C LEU A 509 -15.05 31.96 23.12
N ALA A 510 -15.45 33.09 23.67
CA ALA A 510 -15.96 34.25 22.91
C ALA A 510 -14.85 34.92 22.08
N ASP A 511 -13.63 34.90 22.59
CA ASP A 511 -12.45 35.48 21.92
C ASP A 511 -11.77 34.49 20.94
N ALA A 512 -12.12 33.19 21.00
CA ALA A 512 -11.62 32.21 20.08
C ALA A 512 -12.16 32.45 18.66
N LYS A 513 -11.29 32.31 17.65
CA LYS A 513 -11.68 32.41 16.23
C LYS A 513 -12.39 31.13 15.76
N THR A 514 -13.60 30.92 16.27
CA THR A 514 -14.39 29.71 16.10
C THR A 514 -15.85 29.98 15.81
N TRP A 515 -16.18 31.24 15.56
CA TRP A 515 -17.53 31.70 15.32
C TRP A 515 -17.75 32.15 13.88
N SER A 516 -18.94 31.95 13.36
CA SER A 516 -19.36 32.30 12.00
C SER A 516 -20.75 32.87 11.98
N CYS A 517 -21.01 33.71 10.99
CA CYS A 517 -22.36 34.19 10.69
C CYS A 517 -23.24 33.03 10.18
N ALA A 518 -24.50 32.97 10.63
CA ALA A 518 -25.47 32.00 10.17
C ALA A 518 -26.20 32.39 8.88
N HIS A 519 -25.97 33.63 8.37
CA HIS A 519 -26.70 34.21 7.23
C HIS A 519 -25.88 34.32 5.95
N CYS A 520 -24.52 34.31 6.05
CA CYS A 520 -23.63 34.40 4.88
C CYS A 520 -22.37 33.55 5.06
N GLY A 521 -21.70 33.28 3.95
CA GLY A 521 -20.48 32.46 3.91
C GLY A 521 -19.17 33.20 4.14
N ASP A 522 -19.18 34.46 4.59
CA ASP A 522 -17.98 35.32 4.67
C ASP A 522 -16.95 34.82 5.67
N HIS A 523 -17.38 34.06 6.68
CA HIS A 523 -16.50 33.49 7.69
C HIS A 523 -16.07 32.03 7.41
N LEU A 524 -16.50 31.44 6.31
CA LEU A 524 -16.19 30.02 5.99
C LEU A 524 -14.69 29.72 6.01
N ASP A 525 -13.89 30.62 5.45
CA ASP A 525 -12.42 30.43 5.34
C ASP A 525 -11.65 31.22 6.42
N ASN A 526 -12.35 32.03 7.25
CA ASN A 526 -11.75 32.89 8.25
C ASN A 526 -12.67 33.12 9.46
N TRP A 527 -12.81 32.08 10.28
CA TRP A 527 -13.59 32.10 11.50
C TRP A 527 -13.13 33.23 12.42
N GLN A 528 -14.09 33.92 13.03
CA GLN A 528 -13.89 35.12 13.81
C GLN A 528 -14.19 34.88 15.29
N PRO A 529 -13.75 35.79 16.19
CA PRO A 529 -14.27 35.86 17.54
C PRO A 529 -15.77 36.18 17.55
N GLN A 530 -16.49 35.69 18.55
CA GLN A 530 -17.94 35.88 18.69
C GLN A 530 -18.36 37.35 18.47
N ARG A 531 -17.69 38.30 19.16
CA ARG A 531 -17.98 39.75 19.06
C ARG A 531 -17.82 40.26 17.62
N GLY A 532 -16.83 39.78 16.89
CA GLY A 532 -16.62 40.13 15.48
C GLY A 532 -17.77 39.67 14.61
N VAL A 533 -18.25 38.43 14.83
CA VAL A 533 -19.40 37.88 14.10
C VAL A 533 -20.69 38.62 14.48
N GLU A 534 -20.93 38.93 15.75
CA GLU A 534 -22.09 39.70 16.19
C GLU A 534 -22.11 41.10 15.58
N ALA A 535 -20.95 41.75 15.48
CA ALA A 535 -20.84 43.06 14.81
C ALA A 535 -21.19 42.95 13.32
N HIS A 536 -20.61 41.95 12.62
CA HIS A 536 -20.93 41.66 11.23
C HIS A 536 -22.43 41.37 11.01
N VAL A 537 -23.07 40.61 11.89
CA VAL A 537 -24.51 40.30 11.79
C VAL A 537 -25.35 41.56 11.95
N ARG A 538 -24.98 42.46 12.86
CA ARG A 538 -25.67 43.76 13.02
C ARG A 538 -25.49 44.65 11.80
N GLU A 539 -24.29 44.71 11.25
CA GLU A 539 -23.95 45.66 10.17
C GLU A 539 -24.41 45.16 8.80
N SER A 540 -24.25 43.83 8.53
CA SER A 540 -24.48 43.26 7.20
C SER A 540 -25.86 42.64 7.04
N HIS A 541 -26.55 42.32 8.16
CA HIS A 541 -27.86 41.64 8.14
C HIS A 541 -28.95 42.35 8.90
N ASP A 542 -28.71 43.57 9.39
CA ASP A 542 -29.68 44.44 10.12
C ASP A 542 -30.34 43.78 11.35
N ILE A 543 -29.63 42.85 12.02
CA ILE A 543 -30.12 42.15 13.20
C ILE A 543 -29.56 42.83 14.46
N ALA A 544 -30.34 43.66 15.11
CA ALA A 544 -29.89 44.48 16.24
C ALA A 544 -29.38 43.64 17.44
N ALA A 545 -29.99 42.51 17.71
CA ALA A 545 -29.64 41.58 18.82
C ALA A 545 -29.37 40.17 18.32
N PRO A 546 -28.17 39.87 17.79
CA PRO A 546 -27.83 38.53 17.30
C PRO A 546 -27.93 37.47 18.39
N LYS A 547 -28.53 36.34 18.07
CA LYS A 547 -28.71 35.19 18.98
C LYS A 547 -27.76 34.08 18.62
N ILE A 548 -27.06 33.52 19.61
CA ILE A 548 -26.24 32.32 19.46
C ILE A 548 -27.13 31.16 19.05
N GLY A 549 -26.67 30.35 18.08
CA GLY A 549 -27.40 29.22 17.49
C GLY A 549 -28.40 29.63 16.40
N ALA A 550 -28.90 30.87 16.38
CA ALA A 550 -29.81 31.37 15.36
C ALA A 550 -29.10 32.26 14.32
N ASP A 551 -28.29 33.21 14.79
CA ASP A 551 -27.66 34.23 13.94
C ASP A 551 -26.12 34.10 13.95
N VAL A 552 -25.59 33.51 15.01
CA VAL A 552 -24.15 33.28 15.24
C VAL A 552 -23.92 31.84 15.58
N LEU A 553 -23.08 31.18 14.81
CA LEU A 553 -22.74 29.75 14.94
C LEU A 553 -21.35 29.58 15.54
N CYS A 554 -21.23 28.71 16.53
CA CYS A 554 -19.94 28.29 17.06
C CYS A 554 -19.53 26.91 16.48
N MET A 555 -18.25 26.77 16.19
CA MET A 555 -17.71 25.47 15.77
C MET A 555 -17.84 24.47 16.93
N PRO A 556 -18.52 23.32 16.74
CA PRO A 556 -18.80 22.36 17.83
C PRO A 556 -17.56 21.83 18.53
N VAL A 557 -16.46 21.64 17.80
CA VAL A 557 -15.19 21.09 18.30
C VAL A 557 -14.58 21.91 19.44
N VAL A 558 -14.85 23.23 19.50
CA VAL A 558 -14.24 24.11 20.50
C VAL A 558 -14.97 24.04 21.84
N LEU A 559 -16.24 23.64 21.84
CA LEU A 559 -17.05 23.51 23.07
C LEU A 559 -16.48 22.42 24.02
N VAL A 560 -15.66 21.50 23.53
CA VAL A 560 -15.02 20.45 24.35
C VAL A 560 -13.96 21.00 25.31
N ASN A 561 -13.33 22.13 24.99
CA ASN A 561 -12.18 22.67 25.74
C ASN A 561 -12.54 23.71 26.82
N VAL A 562 -13.82 23.91 27.11
CA VAL A 562 -14.22 24.87 28.13
C VAL A 562 -13.90 24.35 29.53
N LYS A 563 -13.07 25.09 30.29
CA LYS A 563 -12.70 24.72 31.65
C LYS A 563 -13.92 24.71 32.58
N PRO A 564 -14.04 23.71 33.49
CA PRO A 564 -15.10 23.66 34.46
C PRO A 564 -14.97 24.81 35.47
N VAL A 565 -16.10 25.29 35.94
CA VAL A 565 -16.19 26.43 36.88
C VAL A 565 -16.48 25.93 38.29
N ARG A 566 -15.93 26.61 39.31
CA ARG A 566 -16.21 26.32 40.70
C ARG A 566 -17.46 27.07 41.16
N VAL A 567 -18.44 26.30 41.62
CA VAL A 567 -19.70 26.82 42.16
C VAL A 567 -19.81 26.46 43.63
N SER A 568 -20.30 27.38 44.45
CA SER A 568 -20.51 27.17 45.89
C SER A 568 -21.42 25.98 46.16
N ALA A 569 -21.01 25.07 47.05
CA ALA A 569 -21.78 23.91 47.44
C ALA A 569 -22.54 24.22 48.72
N SER A 570 -23.86 24.05 48.70
CA SER A 570 -24.78 24.42 49.81
C SER A 570 -24.64 23.60 51.09
N ARG A 571 -23.79 22.58 51.17
CA ARG A 571 -23.59 21.74 52.39
C ARG A 571 -22.20 21.18 52.49
N ARG A 572 -21.62 21.13 53.71
CA ARG A 572 -20.50 20.30 54.08
C ARG A 572 -20.78 18.81 53.73
N PRO A 573 -19.78 18.05 53.25
CA PRO A 573 -19.95 16.61 53.13
C PRO A 573 -20.27 16.07 54.52
N LEU A 574 -21.33 15.25 54.60
CA LEU A 574 -21.56 14.39 55.78
C LEU A 574 -20.34 13.44 55.81
N VAL A 575 -19.44 13.66 56.77
CA VAL A 575 -18.37 12.75 57.07
C VAL A 575 -19.03 11.44 57.51
N ARG A 576 -19.00 10.40 56.68
CA ARG A 576 -19.32 9.05 57.03
C ARG A 576 -18.05 8.33 57.45
#